data_0924569a5b6f49ea9a7e2af1cc62441a
#
_entry.id   0924569a5b6f49ea9a7e2af1cc62441a
#
_cell.length_a   1.000
_cell.length_b   1.000
_cell.length_c   1.000
_cell.angle_alpha   90.00
_cell.angle_beta   90.00
_cell.angle_gamma   90.00
#
_symmetry.space_group_name_H-M   'P 1'
#
loop_
_entity.id
_entity.type
_entity.pdbx_description
1 polymer ?
#
loop_
_entity_poly.entity_id
_entity_poly.type
_entity_poly.pdbx_seq_one_letter_code
_entity_poly.pdbx_strand_id
1 'polypeptide(L)'
;ETSKSFAKSFLLKNKILTPKYRKFTALKKALDYLNSIIFPIVIKADGLAAGKGVIICKNFNEAEQTIKLIMEKKKFGDAGKKIIIEEFIDGFEISYFSFFDKKKFLPLGYALDHKRAFDNDHGPNTGGMGCFTPSKKVSKNLEKKIIKNIIEKTFLGFKKENFTYRGVLFFGLMIKNNEPYVIEYNVRFGDPECQTLLRKLETDFLKILTSITKDELEKIQITNSKKSVVCVVLASKGYPESYDKEIPIPNLKRIKDDERTIIFHAGTKTLSSNFFSNGGRVL
;
A
#
# COMPACT_ATOMS: atom_id res chain seq x y z
N GLU A 1 3.13 -0.04 -8.90
CA GLU A 1 2.82 0.43 -10.28
C GLU A 1 3.63 1.67 -10.64
N THR A 2 4.17 1.70 -11.84
CA THR A 2 4.92 2.86 -12.34
C THR A 2 3.96 3.93 -12.90
N SER A 3 2.79 3.51 -13.40
CA SER A 3 1.76 4.40 -13.95
C SER A 3 0.39 4.04 -13.36
N LYS A 4 -0.16 4.97 -12.60
CA LYS A 4 -1.51 4.84 -12.02
C LYS A 4 -2.59 4.86 -13.10
N SER A 5 -2.38 5.65 -14.17
CA SER A 5 -3.33 5.70 -15.29
C SER A 5 -3.36 4.38 -16.08
N PHE A 6 -2.23 3.68 -16.17
CA PHE A 6 -2.20 2.33 -16.73
C PHE A 6 -2.96 1.34 -15.86
N ALA A 7 -2.68 1.31 -14.55
CA ALA A 7 -3.38 0.43 -13.62
C ALA A 7 -4.90 0.67 -13.63
N LYS A 8 -5.33 1.93 -13.64
CA LYS A 8 -6.75 2.29 -13.75
C LYS A 8 -7.39 1.79 -15.04
N SER A 9 -6.69 1.92 -16.17
CA SER A 9 -7.17 1.42 -17.47
C SER A 9 -7.32 -0.10 -17.44
N PHE A 10 -6.33 -0.81 -16.85
CA PHE A 10 -6.38 -2.25 -16.65
C PHE A 10 -7.58 -2.67 -15.77
N LEU A 11 -7.81 -1.97 -14.65
CA LEU A 11 -8.91 -2.25 -13.74
C LEU A 11 -10.27 -2.15 -14.45
N LEU A 12 -10.50 -1.05 -15.19
CA LEU A 12 -11.76 -0.85 -15.95
C LEU A 12 -11.95 -1.92 -17.02
N LYS A 13 -10.91 -2.19 -17.82
CA LYS A 13 -10.95 -3.18 -18.92
C LYS A 13 -11.29 -4.59 -18.40
N ASN A 14 -10.86 -4.91 -17.18
CA ASN A 14 -11.11 -6.21 -16.55
C ASN A 14 -12.28 -6.20 -15.56
N LYS A 15 -13.10 -5.13 -15.55
CA LYS A 15 -14.30 -5.00 -14.70
C LYS A 15 -14.00 -5.20 -13.22
N ILE A 16 -12.87 -4.65 -12.77
CA ILE A 16 -12.46 -4.62 -11.37
C ILE A 16 -12.86 -3.28 -10.79
N LEU A 17 -13.53 -3.29 -9.64
CA LEU A 17 -14.00 -2.07 -8.99
C LEU A 17 -12.83 -1.18 -8.56
N THR A 18 -12.91 0.08 -8.94
CA THR A 18 -11.97 1.15 -8.58
C THR A 18 -12.73 2.47 -8.54
N PRO A 19 -12.28 3.49 -7.77
CA PRO A 19 -12.88 4.81 -7.79
C PRO A 19 -13.01 5.35 -9.21
N LYS A 20 -14.13 6.03 -9.53
CA LYS A 20 -14.29 6.72 -10.80
C LYS A 20 -13.18 7.74 -10.96
N TYR A 21 -12.64 7.88 -12.15
CA TYR A 21 -11.49 8.74 -12.37
C TYR A 21 -11.47 9.38 -13.75
N ARG A 22 -10.70 10.46 -13.87
CA ARG A 22 -10.26 11.05 -15.15
C ARG A 22 -8.77 11.34 -15.11
N LYS A 23 -8.12 11.19 -16.27
CA LYS A 23 -6.70 11.50 -16.45
C LYS A 23 -6.54 12.81 -17.21
N PHE A 24 -5.54 13.61 -16.84
CA PHE A 24 -5.25 14.90 -17.43
C PHE A 24 -3.76 15.06 -17.69
N THR A 25 -3.43 15.57 -18.89
CA THR A 25 -2.07 15.95 -19.30
C THR A 25 -1.96 17.46 -19.55
N ALA A 26 -3.09 18.18 -19.59
CA ALA A 26 -3.17 19.62 -19.79
C ALA A 26 -3.73 20.29 -18.54
N LEU A 27 -2.99 21.25 -17.99
CA LEU A 27 -3.36 22.01 -16.78
C LEU A 27 -4.77 22.61 -16.90
N LYS A 28 -5.05 23.34 -17.99
CA LYS A 28 -6.35 23.99 -18.20
C LYS A 28 -7.50 22.99 -18.13
N LYS A 29 -7.39 21.84 -18.83
CA LYS A 29 -8.44 20.81 -18.81
C LYS A 29 -8.67 20.20 -17.43
N ALA A 30 -7.62 20.07 -16.62
CA ALA A 30 -7.73 19.59 -15.24
C ALA A 30 -8.45 20.60 -14.34
N LEU A 31 -8.15 21.89 -14.49
CA LEU A 31 -8.81 22.97 -13.76
C LEU A 31 -10.28 23.12 -14.17
N ASP A 32 -10.56 23.13 -15.48
CA ASP A 32 -11.94 23.22 -16.00
C ASP A 32 -12.82 22.08 -15.46
N TYR A 33 -12.25 20.89 -15.30
CA TYR A 33 -12.98 19.73 -14.77
C TYR A 33 -13.43 19.90 -13.32
N LEU A 34 -12.71 20.69 -12.51
CA LEU A 34 -13.09 20.93 -11.08
C LEU A 34 -14.48 21.58 -10.95
N ASN A 35 -14.95 22.32 -11.97
CA ASN A 35 -16.27 22.94 -11.96
C ASN A 35 -17.44 21.94 -12.07
N SER A 36 -17.16 20.69 -12.43
CA SER A 36 -18.16 19.65 -12.71
C SER A 36 -18.15 18.47 -11.73
N ILE A 37 -17.33 18.53 -10.67
CA ILE A 37 -17.15 17.41 -9.72
C ILE A 37 -17.62 17.76 -8.32
N ILE A 38 -17.92 16.72 -7.56
CA ILE A 38 -18.33 16.83 -6.15
C ILE A 38 -17.13 16.52 -5.27
N PHE A 39 -16.87 17.35 -4.27
CA PHE A 39 -15.81 17.17 -3.28
C PHE A 39 -16.29 16.34 -2.08
N PRO A 40 -15.35 15.66 -1.36
CA PRO A 40 -13.91 15.61 -1.60
C PRO A 40 -13.51 14.75 -2.80
N ILE A 41 -12.29 15.01 -3.31
CA ILE A 41 -11.67 14.25 -4.41
C ILE A 41 -10.26 13.83 -4.06
N VAL A 42 -9.68 12.90 -4.84
CA VAL A 42 -8.28 12.49 -4.70
C VAL A 42 -7.52 12.82 -5.98
N ILE A 43 -6.46 13.61 -5.86
CA ILE A 43 -5.55 13.95 -6.96
C ILE A 43 -4.28 13.14 -6.81
N LYS A 44 -3.88 12.44 -7.87
CA LYS A 44 -2.69 11.59 -7.88
C LYS A 44 -1.76 11.96 -9.03
N ALA A 45 -0.47 12.17 -8.75
CA ALA A 45 0.55 12.19 -9.78
C ALA A 45 0.68 10.78 -10.39
N ASP A 46 0.75 10.67 -11.71
CA ASP A 46 0.70 9.38 -12.42
C ASP A 46 1.94 8.50 -12.18
N GLY A 47 3.12 9.11 -12.07
CA GLY A 47 4.38 8.40 -11.86
C GLY A 47 4.71 8.12 -10.39
N LEU A 48 5.93 7.62 -10.18
CA LEU A 48 6.47 7.36 -8.85
C LEU A 48 6.69 8.67 -8.09
N ALA A 49 6.10 8.80 -6.91
CA ALA A 49 6.20 9.98 -6.05
C ALA A 49 6.38 9.60 -4.56
N ALA A 50 6.95 8.43 -4.28
CA ALA A 50 7.27 7.92 -2.95
C ALA A 50 6.11 8.06 -1.93
N GLY A 51 4.88 7.76 -2.36
CA GLY A 51 3.67 7.87 -1.53
C GLY A 51 3.17 9.32 -1.32
N LYS A 52 3.96 10.33 -1.69
CA LYS A 52 3.61 11.76 -1.48
C LYS A 52 2.78 12.37 -2.62
N GLY A 53 2.61 11.64 -3.72
CA GLY A 53 1.88 12.11 -4.90
C GLY A 53 0.37 11.86 -4.87
N VAL A 54 -0.20 11.50 -3.72
CA VAL A 54 -1.64 11.27 -3.51
C VAL A 54 -2.15 12.30 -2.50
N ILE A 55 -3.06 13.16 -2.93
CA ILE A 55 -3.55 14.28 -2.12
C ILE A 55 -5.07 14.29 -2.15
N ILE A 56 -5.68 14.24 -0.96
CA ILE A 56 -7.13 14.40 -0.78
C ILE A 56 -7.43 15.88 -0.71
N CYS A 57 -8.31 16.37 -1.58
CA CYS A 57 -8.74 17.75 -1.63
C CYS A 57 -10.20 17.86 -1.21
N LYS A 58 -10.48 18.64 -0.19
CA LYS A 58 -11.81 18.78 0.41
C LYS A 58 -12.69 19.79 -0.32
N ASN A 59 -12.08 20.70 -1.06
CA ASN A 59 -12.77 21.79 -1.75
C ASN A 59 -12.03 22.19 -3.02
N PHE A 60 -12.66 23.09 -3.80
CA PHE A 60 -12.13 23.59 -5.06
C PHE A 60 -10.75 24.24 -4.91
N ASN A 61 -10.55 25.10 -3.92
CA ASN A 61 -9.31 25.84 -3.73
C ASN A 61 -8.12 24.91 -3.46
N GLU A 62 -8.30 23.91 -2.59
CA GLU A 62 -7.29 22.89 -2.32
C GLU A 62 -6.94 22.08 -3.58
N ALA A 63 -7.94 21.74 -4.37
CA ALA A 63 -7.74 20.99 -5.61
C ALA A 63 -7.00 21.82 -6.67
N GLU A 64 -7.39 23.09 -6.86
CA GLU A 64 -6.73 24.01 -7.77
C GLU A 64 -5.25 24.18 -7.43
N GLN A 65 -4.97 24.48 -6.15
CA GLN A 65 -3.59 24.62 -5.65
C GLN A 65 -2.79 23.33 -5.84
N THR A 66 -3.39 22.18 -5.58
CA THR A 66 -2.76 20.86 -5.75
C THR A 66 -2.43 20.60 -7.23
N ILE A 67 -3.36 20.85 -8.16
CA ILE A 67 -3.12 20.67 -9.59
C ILE A 67 -2.00 21.58 -10.07
N LYS A 68 -2.02 22.88 -9.70
CA LYS A 68 -0.95 23.83 -10.04
C LYS A 68 0.40 23.39 -9.44
N LEU A 69 0.41 22.94 -8.19
CA LEU A 69 1.62 22.43 -7.54
C LEU A 69 2.24 21.24 -8.27
N ILE A 70 1.42 20.31 -8.74
CA ILE A 70 1.88 19.09 -9.41
C ILE A 70 2.27 19.39 -10.86
N MET A 71 1.38 20.02 -11.64
CA MET A 71 1.53 20.13 -13.09
C MET A 71 2.32 21.37 -13.53
N GLU A 72 2.17 22.49 -12.84
CA GLU A 72 2.82 23.76 -13.19
C GLU A 72 4.17 23.90 -12.48
N LYS A 73 4.18 23.78 -11.12
CA LYS A 73 5.40 23.88 -10.31
C LYS A 73 6.25 22.60 -10.30
N LYS A 74 5.76 21.53 -10.96
CA LYS A 74 6.48 20.25 -11.15
C LYS A 74 7.03 19.64 -9.87
N LYS A 75 6.30 19.76 -8.74
CA LYS A 75 6.73 19.25 -7.42
C LYS A 75 7.25 17.82 -7.44
N PHE A 76 6.70 16.97 -8.33
CA PHE A 76 7.10 15.57 -8.49
C PHE A 76 7.84 15.30 -9.81
N GLY A 77 8.45 16.34 -10.42
CA GLY A 77 9.16 16.21 -11.69
C GLY A 77 8.29 15.59 -12.78
N ASP A 78 8.83 14.62 -13.50
CA ASP A 78 8.14 13.95 -14.61
C ASP A 78 6.91 13.16 -14.18
N ALA A 79 6.85 12.68 -12.94
CA ALA A 79 5.67 12.01 -12.39
C ALA A 79 4.42 12.90 -12.38
N GLY A 80 4.59 14.22 -12.32
CA GLY A 80 3.52 15.22 -12.36
C GLY A 80 3.09 15.69 -13.76
N LYS A 81 3.72 15.23 -14.83
CA LYS A 81 3.31 15.56 -16.21
C LYS A 81 1.90 15.10 -16.53
N LYS A 82 1.43 14.09 -15.85
CA LYS A 82 0.09 13.53 -15.92
C LYS A 82 -0.46 13.36 -14.51
N ILE A 83 -1.73 13.71 -14.34
CA ILE A 83 -2.45 13.49 -13.08
C ILE A 83 -3.72 12.68 -13.30
N ILE A 84 -4.16 12.05 -12.24
CA ILE A 84 -5.46 11.39 -12.14
C ILE A 84 -6.26 12.14 -11.08
N ILE A 85 -7.51 12.47 -11.39
CA ILE A 85 -8.50 12.98 -10.44
C ILE A 85 -9.53 11.87 -10.24
N GLU A 86 -9.70 11.44 -8.98
CA GLU A 86 -10.57 10.34 -8.59
C GLU A 86 -11.65 10.82 -7.62
N GLU A 87 -12.80 10.17 -7.63
CA GLU A 87 -13.77 10.30 -6.55
C GLU A 87 -13.17 9.82 -5.22
N PHE A 88 -13.50 10.49 -4.15
CA PHE A 88 -13.14 10.05 -2.81
C PHE A 88 -14.09 8.92 -2.37
N ILE A 89 -13.54 7.81 -1.95
CA ILE A 89 -14.31 6.70 -1.35
C ILE A 89 -14.20 6.81 0.16
N ASP A 90 -15.30 7.14 0.80
CA ASP A 90 -15.40 7.11 2.26
C ASP A 90 -15.57 5.67 2.74
N GLY A 91 -14.53 5.14 3.39
CA GLY A 91 -14.45 3.75 3.81
C GLY A 91 -13.21 3.51 4.69
N PHE A 92 -12.90 2.24 4.93
CA PHE A 92 -11.65 1.88 5.61
C PHE A 92 -10.71 1.18 4.64
N GLU A 93 -9.41 1.44 4.82
CA GLU A 93 -8.36 0.89 3.97
C GLU A 93 -7.87 -0.45 4.50
N ILE A 94 -7.58 -1.38 3.60
CA ILE A 94 -6.87 -2.62 3.89
C ILE A 94 -5.80 -2.87 2.83
N SER A 95 -4.71 -3.48 3.25
CA SER A 95 -3.64 -3.97 2.39
C SER A 95 -3.80 -5.47 2.22
N TYR A 96 -4.19 -5.93 1.02
CA TYR A 96 -4.34 -7.36 0.70
C TYR A 96 -3.19 -7.84 -0.17
N PHE A 97 -2.73 -9.07 0.04
CA PHE A 97 -1.57 -9.63 -0.65
C PHE A 97 -1.88 -11.00 -1.25
N SER A 98 -1.35 -11.24 -2.43
CA SER A 98 -1.41 -12.54 -3.07
C SER A 98 -0.12 -12.81 -3.84
N PHE A 99 0.30 -14.07 -3.86
CA PHE A 99 1.36 -14.54 -4.75
C PHE A 99 0.78 -14.89 -6.11
N PHE A 100 1.61 -14.71 -7.14
CA PHE A 100 1.25 -15.01 -8.52
C PHE A 100 2.40 -15.74 -9.21
N ASP A 101 2.04 -16.71 -10.04
CA ASP A 101 2.86 -17.23 -11.11
C ASP A 101 2.07 -17.20 -12.43
N LYS A 102 2.58 -17.80 -13.49
CA LYS A 102 1.87 -17.84 -14.80
C LYS A 102 0.59 -18.67 -14.77
N LYS A 103 0.49 -19.66 -13.87
CA LYS A 103 -0.59 -20.65 -13.85
C LYS A 103 -1.64 -20.37 -12.79
N LYS A 104 -1.22 -19.79 -11.64
CA LYS A 104 -2.06 -19.67 -10.44
C LYS A 104 -1.78 -18.37 -9.67
N PHE A 105 -2.75 -17.95 -8.91
CA PHE A 105 -2.57 -17.01 -7.80
C PHE A 105 -2.82 -17.73 -6.47
N LEU A 106 -2.21 -17.26 -5.40
CA LEU A 106 -2.33 -17.85 -4.07
C LEU A 106 -2.47 -16.73 -3.03
N PRO A 107 -3.68 -16.49 -2.48
CA PRO A 107 -3.90 -15.46 -1.47
C PRO A 107 -3.04 -15.71 -0.23
N LEU A 108 -2.31 -14.68 0.21
CA LEU A 108 -1.55 -14.69 1.45
C LEU A 108 -2.40 -14.20 2.62
N GLY A 109 -3.20 -13.17 2.38
CA GLY A 109 -4.04 -12.53 3.38
C GLY A 109 -3.91 -11.00 3.37
N TYR A 110 -4.32 -10.38 4.47
CA TYR A 110 -4.39 -8.92 4.58
C TYR A 110 -3.81 -8.42 5.90
N ALA A 111 -3.48 -7.13 5.92
CA ALA A 111 -3.19 -6.37 7.13
C ALA A 111 -3.95 -5.04 7.10
N LEU A 112 -4.31 -4.53 8.27
CA LEU A 112 -4.79 -3.15 8.43
C LEU A 112 -3.60 -2.29 8.84
N ASP A 113 -3.26 -1.34 7.98
CA ASP A 113 -2.18 -0.39 8.17
C ASP A 113 -2.71 0.91 8.79
N HIS A 114 -1.92 1.51 9.68
CA HIS A 114 -2.16 2.82 10.30
C HIS A 114 -1.21 3.84 9.68
N LYS A 115 -1.70 4.58 8.69
CA LYS A 115 -0.87 5.50 7.89
C LYS A 115 -0.72 6.90 8.50
N ARG A 116 -1.59 7.29 9.40
CA ARG A 116 -1.53 8.62 10.02
C ARG A 116 -0.53 8.65 11.17
N ALA A 117 0.17 9.78 11.29
CA ALA A 117 1.24 9.94 12.28
C ALA A 117 0.75 10.00 13.73
N PHE A 118 -0.49 10.43 13.97
CA PHE A 118 -1.03 10.69 15.30
C PHE A 118 -2.28 9.88 15.59
N ASP A 119 -2.66 9.83 16.86
CA ASP A 119 -3.83 9.12 17.36
C ASP A 119 -5.12 9.56 16.64
N ASN A 120 -6.12 8.67 16.67
CA ASN A 120 -7.42 8.88 16.03
C ASN A 120 -7.35 9.18 14.53
N ASP A 121 -6.39 8.62 13.83
CA ASP A 121 -6.18 8.77 12.39
C ASP A 121 -5.97 10.23 11.95
N HIS A 122 -5.24 11.01 12.77
CA HIS A 122 -4.91 12.40 12.52
C HIS A 122 -3.45 12.59 12.09
N GLY A 123 -3.16 13.79 11.59
CA GLY A 123 -1.82 14.19 11.16
C GLY A 123 -1.49 13.83 9.71
N PRO A 124 -0.23 14.00 9.31
CA PRO A 124 0.23 13.70 7.96
C PRO A 124 0.24 12.20 7.68
N ASN A 125 0.15 11.83 6.40
CA ASN A 125 0.39 10.46 5.96
C ASN A 125 1.86 10.07 6.16
N THR A 126 2.08 8.83 6.57
CA THR A 126 3.40 8.23 6.76
C THR A 126 3.60 7.02 5.85
N GLY A 127 4.70 6.32 5.98
CA GLY A 127 4.91 5.02 5.35
C GLY A 127 4.21 3.86 6.05
N GLY A 128 3.48 4.12 7.16
CA GLY A 128 2.86 3.15 8.04
C GLY A 128 3.47 3.23 9.45
N MET A 129 2.61 3.42 10.45
CA MET A 129 3.00 3.50 11.87
C MET A 129 2.79 2.19 12.62
N GLY A 130 2.29 1.20 11.92
CA GLY A 130 2.03 -0.14 12.40
C GLY A 130 0.87 -0.77 11.68
N CYS A 131 0.75 -2.08 11.81
CA CYS A 131 -0.37 -2.80 11.22
C CYS A 131 -0.69 -4.07 12.02
N PHE A 132 -1.84 -4.64 11.76
CA PHE A 132 -2.26 -5.87 12.44
C PHE A 132 -3.15 -6.75 11.56
N THR A 133 -3.21 -8.02 11.90
CA THR A 133 -4.09 -9.03 11.31
C THR A 133 -4.38 -10.13 12.33
N PRO A 134 -5.60 -10.76 12.37
CA PRO A 134 -6.81 -10.39 11.64
C PRO A 134 -7.54 -9.20 12.27
N SER A 135 -8.52 -8.66 11.57
CA SER A 135 -9.42 -7.61 12.06
C SER A 135 -10.88 -8.06 11.99
N LYS A 136 -11.68 -7.68 12.99
CA LYS A 136 -13.13 -7.90 12.98
C LYS A 136 -13.85 -7.11 11.85
N LYS A 137 -13.22 -6.06 11.30
CA LYS A 137 -13.74 -5.30 10.16
C LYS A 137 -13.77 -6.11 8.87
N VAL A 138 -12.95 -7.15 8.75
CA VAL A 138 -12.84 -7.98 7.54
C VAL A 138 -13.52 -9.32 7.80
N SER A 139 -14.77 -9.42 7.37
CA SER A 139 -15.54 -10.65 7.46
C SER A 139 -15.06 -11.68 6.44
N LYS A 140 -15.32 -12.97 6.69
CA LYS A 140 -15.06 -14.05 5.72
C LYS A 140 -15.76 -13.81 4.37
N ASN A 141 -16.93 -13.17 4.38
CA ASN A 141 -17.65 -12.84 3.15
C ASN A 141 -16.95 -11.72 2.36
N LEU A 142 -16.46 -10.68 3.05
CA LEU A 142 -15.68 -9.63 2.42
C LEU A 142 -14.39 -10.20 1.81
N GLU A 143 -13.70 -11.06 2.53
CA GLU A 143 -12.48 -11.71 2.02
C GLU A 143 -12.76 -12.56 0.76
N LYS A 144 -13.86 -13.33 0.74
CA LYS A 144 -14.29 -14.05 -0.47
C LYS A 144 -14.57 -13.11 -1.64
N LYS A 145 -15.21 -11.94 -1.40
CA LYS A 145 -15.42 -10.93 -2.44
C LYS A 145 -14.10 -10.37 -2.97
N ILE A 146 -13.15 -10.07 -2.10
CA ILE A 146 -11.80 -9.61 -2.50
C ILE A 146 -11.14 -10.64 -3.41
N ILE A 147 -11.11 -11.90 -2.99
CA ILE A 147 -10.50 -12.98 -3.78
C ILE A 147 -11.17 -13.08 -5.15
N LYS A 148 -12.50 -13.21 -5.19
CA LYS A 148 -13.25 -13.44 -6.43
C LYS A 148 -13.28 -12.21 -7.34
N ASN A 149 -13.58 -11.02 -6.78
CA ASN A 149 -13.87 -9.83 -7.59
C ASN A 149 -12.65 -8.99 -7.92
N ILE A 150 -11.55 -9.16 -7.16
CA ILE A 150 -10.31 -8.40 -7.34
C ILE A 150 -9.18 -9.30 -7.80
N ILE A 151 -8.77 -10.28 -6.96
CA ILE A 151 -7.55 -11.05 -7.20
C ILE A 151 -7.70 -11.97 -8.42
N GLU A 152 -8.78 -12.75 -8.46
CA GLU A 152 -9.06 -13.64 -9.59
C GLU A 152 -9.21 -12.86 -10.90
N LYS A 153 -9.96 -11.75 -10.89
CA LYS A 153 -10.09 -10.89 -12.07
C LYS A 153 -8.77 -10.26 -12.51
N THR A 154 -7.90 -9.89 -11.56
CA THR A 154 -6.55 -9.40 -11.86
C THR A 154 -5.73 -10.49 -12.55
N PHE A 155 -5.77 -11.72 -12.02
CA PHE A 155 -5.08 -12.86 -12.63
C PHE A 155 -5.58 -13.18 -14.03
N LEU A 156 -6.90 -13.22 -14.22
CA LEU A 156 -7.51 -13.42 -15.55
C LEU A 156 -7.16 -12.27 -16.50
N GLY A 157 -7.12 -11.04 -16.00
CA GLY A 157 -6.68 -9.87 -16.75
C GLY A 157 -5.24 -9.98 -17.22
N PHE A 158 -4.33 -10.45 -16.36
CA PHE A 158 -2.93 -10.71 -16.73
C PHE A 158 -2.84 -11.73 -17.87
N LYS A 159 -3.58 -12.81 -17.76
CA LYS A 159 -3.64 -13.83 -18.85
C LYS A 159 -4.17 -13.27 -20.16
N LYS A 160 -5.28 -12.51 -20.09
CA LYS A 160 -5.92 -11.90 -21.26
C LYS A 160 -5.02 -10.88 -21.98
N GLU A 161 -4.21 -10.15 -21.22
CA GLU A 161 -3.31 -9.13 -21.75
C GLU A 161 -1.87 -9.62 -21.94
N ASN A 162 -1.65 -10.95 -21.81
CA ASN A 162 -0.35 -11.60 -21.92
C ASN A 162 0.73 -11.04 -21.01
N PHE A 163 0.34 -10.58 -19.80
CA PHE A 163 1.30 -10.17 -18.79
C PHE A 163 1.91 -11.39 -18.12
N THR A 164 3.23 -11.48 -18.17
CA THR A 164 3.98 -12.45 -17.37
C THR A 164 4.36 -11.81 -16.05
N TYR A 165 3.59 -12.11 -15.00
CA TYR A 165 3.89 -11.65 -13.65
C TYR A 165 4.19 -12.83 -12.72
N ARG A 166 5.29 -12.74 -11.98
CA ARG A 166 5.69 -13.67 -10.92
C ARG A 166 6.12 -12.88 -9.70
N GLY A 167 5.58 -13.20 -8.54
CA GLY A 167 5.92 -12.54 -7.28
C GLY A 167 4.71 -12.26 -6.41
N VAL A 168 4.90 -11.35 -5.47
CA VAL A 168 3.83 -10.83 -4.61
C VAL A 168 3.20 -9.59 -5.22
N LEU A 169 1.88 -9.53 -5.24
CA LEU A 169 1.13 -8.34 -5.60
C LEU A 169 0.39 -7.83 -4.36
N PHE A 170 0.60 -6.57 -4.05
CA PHE A 170 -0.11 -5.82 -3.03
C PHE A 170 -1.27 -5.07 -3.67
N PHE A 171 -2.45 -5.26 -3.13
CA PHE A 171 -3.68 -4.60 -3.47
C PHE A 171 -4.03 -3.60 -2.36
N GLY A 172 -3.87 -2.31 -2.60
CA GLY A 172 -4.44 -1.27 -1.75
C GLY A 172 -5.95 -1.21 -2.02
N LEU A 173 -6.75 -1.50 -1.01
CA LEU A 173 -8.20 -1.59 -1.14
C LEU A 173 -8.88 -0.61 -0.20
N MET A 174 -9.87 0.12 -0.72
CA MET A 174 -10.82 0.88 0.08
C MET A 174 -12.12 0.09 0.18
N ILE A 175 -12.60 -0.15 1.40
CA ILE A 175 -13.83 -0.90 1.64
C ILE A 175 -14.96 0.08 1.98
N LYS A 176 -15.97 0.13 1.12
CA LYS A 176 -17.18 0.92 1.33
C LYS A 176 -18.40 0.03 1.19
N ASN A 177 -19.29 0.02 2.19
CA ASN A 177 -20.51 -0.78 2.18
C ASN A 177 -20.26 -2.27 1.87
N ASN A 178 -19.21 -2.83 2.47
CA ASN A 178 -18.76 -4.22 2.24
C ASN A 178 -18.42 -4.56 0.77
N GLU A 179 -18.04 -3.54 -0.03
CA GLU A 179 -17.53 -3.68 -1.40
C GLU A 179 -16.10 -3.18 -1.49
N PRO A 180 -15.16 -3.99 -2.04
CA PRO A 180 -13.76 -3.62 -2.17
C PRO A 180 -13.49 -2.84 -3.46
N TYR A 181 -12.86 -1.69 -3.36
CA TYR A 181 -12.39 -0.86 -4.47
C TYR A 181 -10.87 -0.85 -4.50
N VAL A 182 -10.25 -1.19 -5.62
CA VAL A 182 -8.79 -1.09 -5.78
C VAL A 182 -8.39 0.38 -5.92
N ILE A 183 -7.57 0.86 -4.99
CA ILE A 183 -7.03 2.23 -5.01
C ILE A 183 -5.62 2.28 -5.57
N GLU A 184 -4.85 1.19 -5.44
CA GLU A 184 -3.51 1.05 -6.04
C GLU A 184 -3.06 -0.41 -6.10
N TYR A 185 -2.06 -0.67 -6.97
CA TYR A 185 -1.26 -1.89 -6.99
C TYR A 185 0.19 -1.59 -6.63
N ASN A 186 0.81 -2.46 -5.85
CA ASN A 186 2.25 -2.43 -5.62
C ASN A 186 2.85 -3.82 -5.91
N VAL A 187 3.94 -3.87 -6.68
CA VAL A 187 4.62 -5.12 -7.08
C VAL A 187 5.67 -5.55 -6.06
N ARG A 188 5.37 -5.37 -4.80
CA ARG A 188 6.20 -5.66 -3.63
C ARG A 188 5.34 -5.82 -2.40
N PHE A 189 5.97 -6.31 -1.33
CA PHE A 189 5.34 -6.20 -0.01
C PHE A 189 5.22 -4.75 0.45
N GLY A 190 4.32 -4.52 1.40
CA GLY A 190 4.24 -3.30 2.18
C GLY A 190 5.22 -3.34 3.36
N ASP A 191 5.44 -2.21 3.96
CA ASP A 191 6.20 -2.03 5.19
C ASP A 191 5.41 -1.05 6.08
N PRO A 192 4.77 -1.52 7.17
CA PRO A 192 5.09 -2.69 8.00
C PRO A 192 4.30 -4.00 7.72
N GLU A 193 3.51 -4.09 6.66
CA GLU A 193 2.63 -5.24 6.43
C GLU A 193 3.41 -6.56 6.22
N CYS A 194 4.60 -6.49 5.60
CA CYS A 194 5.46 -7.64 5.38
C CYS A 194 5.80 -8.35 6.69
N GLN A 195 6.24 -7.60 7.70
CA GLN A 195 6.58 -8.11 9.01
C GLN A 195 5.40 -8.83 9.66
N THR A 196 4.21 -8.22 9.56
CA THR A 196 2.97 -8.78 10.12
C THR A 196 2.55 -10.07 9.41
N LEU A 197 2.56 -10.06 8.08
CA LEU A 197 2.08 -11.21 7.29
C LEU A 197 3.04 -12.39 7.34
N LEU A 198 4.35 -12.15 7.27
CA LEU A 198 5.34 -13.23 7.34
C LEU A 198 5.41 -13.85 8.74
N ARG A 199 5.15 -13.07 9.81
CA ARG A 199 5.00 -13.63 11.17
C ARG A 199 3.75 -14.50 11.32
N LYS A 200 2.74 -14.25 10.51
CA LYS A 200 1.52 -15.07 10.49
C LYS A 200 1.65 -16.32 9.64
N LEU A 201 2.51 -16.30 8.64
CA LEU A 201 2.71 -17.39 7.70
C LEU A 201 3.44 -18.56 8.37
N GLU A 202 2.85 -19.76 8.35
CA GLU A 202 3.47 -21.00 8.83
C GLU A 202 4.11 -21.80 7.69
N THR A 203 3.61 -21.63 6.45
CA THR A 203 4.21 -22.26 5.27
C THR A 203 5.60 -21.69 5.01
N ASP A 204 6.57 -22.56 4.75
CA ASP A 204 7.95 -22.16 4.43
C ASP A 204 7.97 -21.15 3.26
N PHE A 205 8.44 -19.94 3.57
CA PHE A 205 8.45 -18.83 2.61
C PHE A 205 9.39 -19.08 1.43
N LEU A 206 10.53 -19.76 1.66
CA LEU A 206 11.46 -20.10 0.58
C LEU A 206 10.85 -21.12 -0.41
N LYS A 207 10.04 -22.06 0.09
CA LYS A 207 9.29 -22.98 -0.79
C LYS A 207 8.30 -22.22 -1.67
N ILE A 208 7.60 -21.22 -1.12
CA ILE A 208 6.68 -20.37 -1.90
C ILE A 208 7.46 -19.64 -3.00
N LEU A 209 8.56 -18.96 -2.67
CA LEU A 209 9.37 -18.22 -3.62
C LEU A 209 9.93 -19.12 -4.73
N THR A 210 10.42 -20.31 -4.37
CA THR A 210 10.92 -21.28 -5.32
C THR A 210 9.81 -21.77 -6.26
N SER A 211 8.61 -21.99 -5.74
CA SER A 211 7.47 -22.43 -6.55
C SER A 211 7.02 -21.34 -7.52
N ILE A 212 7.06 -20.06 -7.12
CA ILE A 212 6.78 -18.93 -8.01
C ILE A 212 7.71 -18.92 -9.22
N THR A 213 9.02 -19.13 -9.00
CA THR A 213 10.02 -19.10 -10.09
C THR A 213 9.83 -20.25 -11.08
N LYS A 214 9.30 -21.38 -10.63
CA LYS A 214 9.06 -22.60 -11.42
C LYS A 214 7.65 -22.68 -12.02
N ASP A 215 6.78 -21.70 -11.78
CA ASP A 215 5.35 -21.77 -12.13
C ASP A 215 4.65 -23.00 -11.52
N GLU A 216 4.90 -23.25 -10.24
CA GLU A 216 4.43 -24.41 -9.48
C GLU A 216 3.61 -24.02 -8.22
N LEU A 217 3.03 -22.83 -8.18
CA LEU A 217 2.19 -22.41 -7.03
C LEU A 217 0.99 -23.34 -6.80
N GLU A 218 0.57 -24.09 -7.79
CA GLU A 218 -0.49 -25.10 -7.64
C GLU A 218 -0.12 -26.21 -6.65
N LYS A 219 1.18 -26.45 -6.40
CA LYS A 219 1.70 -27.44 -5.45
C LYS A 219 1.76 -26.92 -4.01
N ILE A 220 1.53 -25.63 -3.81
CA ILE A 220 1.61 -24.97 -2.51
C ILE A 220 0.24 -24.76 -1.90
N GLN A 221 0.12 -25.07 -0.62
CA GLN A 221 -1.00 -24.69 0.23
C GLN A 221 -0.49 -23.72 1.30
N ILE A 222 -1.09 -22.53 1.39
CA ILE A 222 -0.77 -21.56 2.44
C ILE A 222 -1.44 -21.99 3.74
N THR A 223 -0.64 -22.10 4.77
CA THR A 223 -1.09 -22.26 6.17
C THR A 223 -0.67 -21.02 6.96
N ASN A 224 -1.63 -20.44 7.63
CA ASN A 224 -1.43 -19.27 8.47
C ASN A 224 -1.75 -19.60 9.93
N SER A 225 -0.99 -19.07 10.86
CA SER A 225 -1.25 -19.14 12.28
C SER A 225 -2.64 -18.59 12.64
N LYS A 226 -3.30 -19.19 13.60
CA LYS A 226 -4.56 -18.67 14.16
C LYS A 226 -4.34 -17.48 15.11
N LYS A 227 -3.09 -17.23 15.51
CA LYS A 227 -2.73 -16.10 16.40
C LYS A 227 -2.91 -14.76 15.66
N SER A 228 -3.23 -13.72 16.42
CA SER A 228 -3.15 -12.34 15.93
C SER A 228 -1.71 -11.88 15.90
N VAL A 229 -1.37 -11.07 14.91
CA VAL A 229 -0.05 -10.44 14.78
C VAL A 229 -0.22 -8.94 14.71
N VAL A 230 0.58 -8.22 15.48
CA VAL A 230 0.62 -6.76 15.52
C VAL A 230 2.06 -6.32 15.28
N CYS A 231 2.25 -5.37 14.39
CA CYS A 231 3.52 -4.67 14.20
C CYS A 231 3.35 -3.22 14.65
N VAL A 232 4.27 -2.73 15.49
CA VAL A 232 4.30 -1.34 15.96
C VAL A 232 5.58 -0.71 15.46
N VAL A 233 5.47 0.43 14.80
CA VAL A 233 6.63 1.18 14.28
C VAL A 233 7.06 2.22 15.31
N LEU A 234 8.32 2.15 15.72
CA LEU A 234 8.96 3.19 16.51
C LEU A 234 9.62 4.19 15.55
N ALA A 235 9.21 5.44 15.62
CA ALA A 235 9.66 6.49 14.72
C ALA A 235 10.47 7.56 15.46
N SER A 236 11.38 8.22 14.73
CA SER A 236 12.08 9.41 15.22
C SER A 236 11.11 10.55 15.46
N LYS A 237 11.34 11.35 16.51
CA LYS A 237 10.54 12.54 16.81
C LYS A 237 10.53 13.49 15.61
N GLY A 238 9.34 13.92 15.19
CA GLY A 238 9.12 14.79 14.02
C GLY A 238 8.79 14.06 12.72
N TYR A 239 8.96 12.72 12.64
CA TYR A 239 8.54 11.96 11.47
C TYR A 239 7.03 12.14 11.19
N PRO A 240 6.59 12.28 9.91
CA PRO A 240 7.28 12.07 8.63
C PRO A 240 7.96 13.34 8.06
N GLU A 241 7.97 14.44 8.78
CA GLU A 241 8.60 15.69 8.35
C GLU A 241 10.11 15.67 8.64
N SER A 242 10.64 16.73 9.22
CA SER A 242 12.04 16.78 9.64
C SER A 242 12.23 16.06 10.97
N TYR A 243 13.25 15.24 11.07
CA TYR A 243 13.57 14.49 12.29
C TYR A 243 15.08 14.38 12.49
N ASP A 244 15.49 14.28 13.75
CA ASP A 244 16.87 14.09 14.12
C ASP A 244 17.33 12.65 13.86
N LYS A 245 18.59 12.52 13.46
CA LYS A 245 19.30 11.25 13.31
C LYS A 245 20.31 11.10 14.43
N GLU A 246 20.91 9.90 14.48
CA GLU A 246 21.99 9.60 15.45
C GLU A 246 21.57 9.66 16.91
N ILE A 247 20.28 9.55 17.17
CA ILE A 247 19.75 9.44 18.53
C ILE A 247 20.06 8.03 19.06
N PRO A 248 20.73 7.90 20.22
CA PRO A 248 21.00 6.59 20.82
C PRO A 248 19.72 5.81 21.12
N ILE A 249 19.73 4.51 20.84
CA ILE A 249 18.64 3.58 21.20
C ILE A 249 19.15 2.71 22.35
N PRO A 250 18.91 3.12 23.61
CA PRO A 250 19.46 2.43 24.75
C PRO A 250 18.78 1.08 24.95
N ASN A 251 19.49 0.14 25.56
CA ASN A 251 18.98 -1.16 25.99
C ASN A 251 18.45 -2.09 24.87
N LEU A 252 18.54 -1.72 23.60
CA LEU A 252 18.01 -2.57 22.51
C LEU A 252 18.65 -3.98 22.51
N LYS A 253 19.92 -4.10 22.84
CA LYS A 253 20.62 -5.39 22.99
C LYS A 253 20.08 -6.29 24.10
N ARG A 254 19.36 -5.73 25.07
CA ARG A 254 18.80 -6.49 26.20
C ARG A 254 17.48 -7.15 25.83
N ILE A 255 16.83 -6.66 24.79
CA ILE A 255 15.59 -7.24 24.28
C ILE A 255 15.99 -8.39 23.36
N LYS A 256 15.59 -9.59 23.74
CA LYS A 256 15.82 -10.79 22.93
C LYS A 256 14.58 -11.10 22.12
N ASP A 257 14.79 -11.48 20.88
CA ASP A 257 13.73 -12.06 20.07
C ASP A 257 13.25 -13.37 20.70
N ASP A 258 11.96 -13.57 20.71
CA ASP A 258 11.32 -14.81 21.15
C ASP A 258 10.20 -15.22 20.18
N GLU A 259 9.47 -16.28 20.50
CA GLU A 259 8.34 -16.74 19.68
C GLU A 259 7.21 -15.70 19.57
N ARG A 260 7.12 -14.74 20.49
CA ARG A 260 6.05 -13.73 20.55
C ARG A 260 6.50 -12.40 20.01
N THR A 261 7.75 -12.04 20.21
CA THR A 261 8.28 -10.70 19.93
C THR A 261 9.54 -10.79 19.07
N ILE A 262 9.57 -10.06 17.95
CA ILE A 262 10.75 -9.88 17.12
C ILE A 262 10.94 -8.40 16.87
N ILE A 263 12.19 -7.94 16.91
CA ILE A 263 12.56 -6.58 16.56
C ILE A 263 13.11 -6.56 15.14
N PHE A 264 12.46 -5.79 14.27
CA PHE A 264 12.93 -5.53 12.92
C PHE A 264 13.63 -4.18 12.87
N HIS A 265 14.89 -4.18 12.45
CA HIS A 265 15.65 -2.95 12.21
C HIS A 265 15.24 -2.33 10.88
N ALA A 266 14.89 -1.04 10.88
CA ALA A 266 14.58 -0.24 9.70
C ALA A 266 15.60 0.90 9.58
N GLY A 267 15.28 2.08 10.08
CA GLY A 267 16.16 3.23 10.06
C GLY A 267 17.15 3.24 11.24
N THR A 268 17.96 2.20 11.38
CA THR A 268 18.98 2.11 12.44
C THR A 268 20.38 2.05 11.85
N LYS A 269 21.39 2.45 12.62
CA LYS A 269 22.80 2.20 12.37
C LYS A 269 23.52 1.75 13.63
N THR A 270 24.63 1.04 13.46
CA THR A 270 25.48 0.59 14.58
C THR A 270 26.78 1.39 14.56
N LEU A 271 27.15 1.97 15.71
CA LEU A 271 28.43 2.64 15.94
C LEU A 271 29.01 2.11 17.27
N SER A 272 30.25 1.64 17.23
CA SER A 272 30.94 1.09 18.43
C SER A 272 30.02 0.17 19.26
N SER A 273 29.37 -0.74 18.57
CA SER A 273 28.43 -1.72 19.17
C SER A 273 27.14 -1.14 19.78
N ASN A 274 26.83 0.13 19.62
CA ASN A 274 25.57 0.74 20.05
C ASN A 274 24.67 1.06 18.86
N PHE A 275 23.37 1.02 19.07
CA PHE A 275 22.37 1.33 18.04
C PHE A 275 21.96 2.79 18.12
N PHE A 276 21.77 3.38 16.95
CA PHE A 276 21.33 4.78 16.77
C PHE A 276 20.26 4.87 15.71
N SER A 277 19.37 5.86 15.82
CA SER A 277 18.44 6.17 14.75
C SER A 277 19.16 6.71 13.52
N ASN A 278 18.75 6.30 12.32
CA ASN A 278 19.28 6.78 11.03
C ASN A 278 18.18 7.02 9.99
N GLY A 279 16.93 6.91 10.40
CA GLY A 279 15.76 7.11 9.55
C GLY A 279 14.55 7.59 10.34
N GLY A 280 13.47 7.91 9.63
CA GLY A 280 12.22 8.34 10.25
C GLY A 280 11.53 7.19 10.98
N ARG A 281 11.30 6.07 10.31
CA ARG A 281 10.87 4.81 10.96
C ARG A 281 12.14 4.05 11.36
N VAL A 282 12.26 3.72 12.63
CA VAL A 282 13.52 3.26 13.24
C VAL A 282 13.51 1.76 13.47
N LEU A 283 12.48 1.25 14.10
CA LEU A 283 12.28 -0.17 14.41
C LEU A 283 10.89 -0.61 14.00
#